data_7aeac258d42026e0ab51b2210a068422
#
_entry.id   7aeac258d42026e0ab51b2210a068422
#
_cell.length_a   1.000
_cell.length_b   1.000
_cell.length_c   1.000
_cell.angle_alpha   90.00
_cell.angle_beta   90.00
_cell.angle_gamma   90.00
#
_symmetry.space_group_name_H-M   'P 1'
#
loop_
_entity.id
_entity.type
_entity.pdbx_description
1 polymer ?
#
loop_
_entity_poly.entity_id
_entity_poly.type
_entity_poly.pdbx_seq_one_letter_code
_entity_poly.pdbx_strand_id
1 'polypeptide(L)'
;MLDEHMGPIKKYSILTVGVVVLALANYVFKFPNHFSFGGVAGFAVILSGMFGGSASTYTFVINMLLLLIAFPILGKEVAMRSFYVSIVFSGVLEVAQYVYPIDKPITNQPVLELVFSFMLLAVCSAIFFFMDASSGGTDIIALILKKYTSVSIGMALLLVDFAVVLISFFVYNPTVGLFSFAGFLAKSFFIDSVIESLNLCKYFTIVSDNADTICDYIHKELNHSATIMSAEGSYSHEPKKVIMTVVNRDQALKLRKFVRSVEPHAFMMITNSSEIIGKGFRNTM
;
A
#
# COMPACT_ATOMS: atom_id res chain seq x y z
N MET A 1 4.94 4.84 -11.28
CA MET A 1 4.52 4.46 -12.65
C MET A 1 3.01 4.38 -12.83
N LEU A 2 2.25 3.57 -12.07
CA LEU A 2 0.78 3.62 -12.17
C LEU A 2 0.24 5.01 -11.77
N ASP A 3 0.85 5.65 -10.79
CA ASP A 3 0.42 6.96 -10.29
C ASP A 3 0.72 8.11 -11.27
N GLU A 4 1.86 8.13 -11.96
CA GLU A 4 2.25 9.21 -12.88
C GLU A 4 1.39 9.29 -14.15
N HIS A 5 0.83 8.15 -14.60
CA HIS A 5 -0.01 8.09 -15.79
C HIS A 5 -1.52 8.17 -15.50
N MET A 6 -1.92 8.20 -14.21
CA MET A 6 -3.32 8.34 -13.84
C MET A 6 -3.73 9.81 -13.77
N GLY A 7 -4.79 10.17 -14.50
CA GLY A 7 -5.41 11.49 -14.37
C GLY A 7 -5.93 11.72 -12.93
N PRO A 8 -6.03 13.00 -12.50
CA PRO A 8 -6.42 13.36 -11.13
C PRO A 8 -7.78 12.75 -10.72
N ILE A 9 -8.73 12.70 -11.63
CA ILE A 9 -10.07 12.13 -11.37
C ILE A 9 -9.96 10.65 -10.97
N LYS A 10 -9.17 9.85 -11.68
CA LYS A 10 -8.98 8.43 -11.39
C LYS A 10 -8.29 8.21 -10.06
N LYS A 11 -7.29 9.06 -9.72
CA LYS A 11 -6.60 9.03 -8.42
C LYS A 11 -7.58 9.25 -7.27
N TYR A 12 -8.34 10.33 -7.32
CA TYR A 12 -9.31 10.63 -6.26
C TYR A 12 -10.45 9.62 -6.19
N SER A 13 -10.88 9.02 -7.31
CA SER A 13 -11.87 7.92 -7.28
C SER A 13 -11.36 6.70 -6.53
N ILE A 14 -10.11 6.29 -6.77
CA ILE A 14 -9.50 5.16 -6.05
C ILE A 14 -9.36 5.48 -4.56
N LEU A 15 -8.89 6.69 -4.21
CA LEU A 15 -8.80 7.15 -2.83
C LEU A 15 -10.17 7.15 -2.15
N THR A 16 -11.22 7.62 -2.83
CA THR A 16 -12.59 7.65 -2.29
C THR A 16 -13.11 6.24 -2.00
N VAL A 17 -13.00 5.33 -2.95
CA VAL A 17 -13.43 3.93 -2.74
C VAL A 17 -12.62 3.30 -1.60
N GLY A 18 -11.30 3.47 -1.61
CA GLY A 18 -10.43 2.94 -0.56
C GLY A 18 -10.78 3.49 0.83
N VAL A 19 -11.05 4.79 0.95
CA VAL A 19 -11.37 5.40 2.25
C VAL A 19 -12.74 5.00 2.76
N VAL A 20 -13.73 4.83 1.89
CA VAL A 20 -15.06 4.32 2.28
C VAL A 20 -14.94 2.88 2.81
N VAL A 21 -14.20 2.02 2.11
CA VAL A 21 -13.94 0.64 2.56
C VAL A 21 -13.17 0.63 3.88
N LEU A 22 -12.14 1.47 4.02
CA LEU A 22 -11.37 1.60 5.26
C LEU A 22 -12.25 2.03 6.44
N ALA A 23 -13.10 3.05 6.24
CA ALA A 23 -13.99 3.56 7.28
C ALA A 23 -15.01 2.50 7.72
N LEU A 24 -15.65 1.84 6.75
CA LEU A 24 -16.60 0.76 7.03
C LEU A 24 -15.92 -0.43 7.73
N ALA A 25 -14.70 -0.81 7.33
CA ALA A 25 -13.97 -1.89 8.00
C ALA A 25 -13.64 -1.55 9.47
N ASN A 26 -13.27 -0.30 9.76
CA ASN A 26 -13.08 0.16 11.15
C ASN A 26 -14.40 0.16 11.92
N TYR A 27 -15.44 0.70 11.32
CA TYR A 27 -16.74 0.85 11.97
C TYR A 27 -17.41 -0.49 12.28
N VAL A 28 -17.37 -1.41 11.31
CA VAL A 28 -18.09 -2.69 11.35
C VAL A 28 -17.34 -3.76 12.14
N PHE A 29 -16.04 -3.90 11.93
CA PHE A 29 -15.28 -5.03 12.48
C PHE A 29 -14.38 -4.63 13.66
N LYS A 30 -13.86 -3.42 13.68
CA LYS A 30 -12.85 -3.02 14.65
C LYS A 30 -13.46 -2.39 15.90
N PHE A 31 -14.32 -1.39 15.76
CA PHE A 31 -14.87 -0.65 16.91
C PHE A 31 -15.72 -1.50 17.83
N PRO A 32 -16.65 -2.35 17.34
CA PRO A 32 -17.48 -3.18 18.21
C PRO A 32 -16.70 -4.25 18.98
N ASN A 33 -15.55 -4.68 18.45
CA ASN A 33 -14.65 -5.63 19.11
C ASN A 33 -13.60 -4.96 20.01
N HIS A 34 -13.58 -3.64 20.08
CA HIS A 34 -12.57 -2.86 20.81
C HIS A 34 -11.12 -3.12 20.36
N PHE A 35 -10.91 -3.56 19.10
CA PHE A 35 -9.57 -3.80 18.57
C PHE A 35 -8.80 -2.47 18.47
N SER A 36 -7.69 -2.37 19.20
CA SER A 36 -6.92 -1.13 19.37
C SER A 36 -5.63 -1.11 18.57
N PHE A 37 -5.68 -1.51 17.29
CA PHE A 37 -4.55 -1.45 16.36
C PHE A 37 -4.86 -0.55 15.17
N GLY A 38 -3.81 -0.14 14.46
CA GLY A 38 -3.94 0.59 13.21
C GLY A 38 -4.30 2.07 13.38
N GLY A 39 -3.31 2.81 13.73
CA GLY A 39 -3.35 4.26 13.68
C GLY A 39 -4.12 4.95 14.80
N VAL A 40 -4.49 6.19 14.53
CA VAL A 40 -5.29 7.00 15.45
C VAL A 40 -6.64 6.36 15.76
N ALA A 41 -7.23 5.61 14.82
CA ALA A 41 -8.47 4.90 15.12
C ALA A 41 -8.29 3.83 16.23
N GLY A 42 -7.09 3.23 16.38
CA GLY A 42 -6.75 2.39 17.52
C GLY A 42 -6.65 3.16 18.83
N PHE A 43 -5.98 4.31 18.80
CA PHE A 43 -5.87 5.21 19.95
C PHE A 43 -7.23 5.78 20.35
N ALA A 44 -8.09 6.14 19.39
CA ALA A 44 -9.44 6.62 19.63
C ALA A 44 -10.32 5.57 20.32
N VAL A 45 -10.16 4.28 20.00
CA VAL A 45 -10.84 3.20 20.71
C VAL A 45 -10.44 3.18 22.19
N ILE A 46 -9.15 3.33 22.50
CA ILE A 46 -8.66 3.40 23.90
C ILE A 46 -9.25 4.60 24.63
N LEU A 47 -9.22 5.79 24.01
CA LEU A 47 -9.80 7.00 24.61
C LEU A 47 -11.31 6.85 24.87
N SER A 48 -12.03 6.24 23.91
CA SER A 48 -13.44 5.95 24.08
C SER A 48 -13.70 4.99 25.26
N GLY A 49 -12.84 4.00 25.47
CA GLY A 49 -12.92 3.10 26.62
C GLY A 49 -12.60 3.73 27.96
N MET A 50 -11.67 4.73 27.97
CA MET A 50 -11.25 5.42 29.20
C MET A 50 -12.17 6.57 29.62
N PHE A 51 -12.60 7.36 28.66
CA PHE A 51 -13.31 8.63 28.91
C PHE A 51 -14.77 8.61 28.45
N GLY A 52 -15.20 7.51 27.82
CA GLY A 52 -16.50 7.42 27.15
C GLY A 52 -16.52 8.19 25.83
N GLY A 53 -17.68 8.32 25.22
CA GLY A 53 -17.85 8.99 23.94
C GLY A 53 -17.54 8.11 22.73
N SER A 54 -17.60 8.71 21.54
CA SER A 54 -17.46 7.98 20.28
C SER A 54 -16.01 7.89 19.83
N ALA A 55 -15.57 6.69 19.45
CA ALA A 55 -14.26 6.49 18.82
C ALA A 55 -14.14 7.28 17.49
N SER A 56 -15.24 7.48 16.76
CA SER A 56 -15.28 8.29 15.53
C SER A 56 -14.89 9.73 15.79
N THR A 57 -15.48 10.36 16.83
CA THR A 57 -15.20 11.75 17.19
C THR A 57 -13.75 11.93 17.64
N TYR A 58 -13.22 11.04 18.47
CA TYR A 58 -11.80 11.07 18.86
C TYR A 58 -10.89 10.93 17.64
N THR A 59 -11.22 10.02 16.72
CA THR A 59 -10.48 9.84 15.47
C THR A 59 -10.44 11.13 14.65
N PHE A 60 -11.58 11.80 14.50
CA PHE A 60 -11.66 13.08 13.76
C PHE A 60 -10.77 14.15 14.37
N VAL A 61 -10.90 14.41 15.67
CA VAL A 61 -10.14 15.46 16.36
C VAL A 61 -8.63 15.22 16.25
N ILE A 62 -8.18 14.00 16.54
CA ILE A 62 -6.76 13.67 16.50
C ILE A 62 -6.20 13.74 15.08
N ASN A 63 -6.95 13.27 14.08
CA ASN A 63 -6.55 13.37 12.68
C ASN A 63 -6.36 14.83 12.25
N MET A 64 -7.27 15.72 12.62
CA MET A 64 -7.14 17.16 12.30
C MET A 64 -5.89 17.77 12.91
N LEU A 65 -5.58 17.46 14.17
CA LEU A 65 -4.37 17.95 14.84
C LEU A 65 -3.09 17.43 14.17
N LEU A 66 -3.04 16.14 13.84
CA LEU A 66 -1.88 15.54 13.18
C LEU A 66 -1.67 16.06 11.76
N LEU A 67 -2.72 16.33 11.02
CA LEU A 67 -2.63 16.92 9.69
C LEU A 67 -2.05 18.33 9.70
N LEU A 68 -2.38 19.15 10.71
CA LEU A 68 -1.77 20.48 10.89
C LEU A 68 -0.26 20.38 11.08
N ILE A 69 0.22 19.38 11.82
CA ILE A 69 1.65 19.12 12.03
C ILE A 69 2.32 18.55 10.76
N ALA A 70 1.61 17.71 10.04
CA ALA A 70 2.14 17.03 8.86
C ALA A 70 2.34 17.95 7.65
N PHE A 71 1.53 18.99 7.54
CA PHE A 71 1.53 19.89 6.38
C PHE A 71 2.90 20.46 6.02
N PRO A 72 3.68 21.05 6.97
CA PRO A 72 5.01 21.57 6.67
C PRO A 72 6.07 20.48 6.39
N ILE A 73 5.85 19.23 6.83
CA ILE A 73 6.86 18.17 6.81
C ILE A 73 6.76 17.33 5.52
N LEU A 74 5.56 16.90 5.16
CA LEU A 74 5.34 15.95 4.06
C LEU A 74 5.22 16.62 2.67
N GLY A 75 5.11 17.93 2.63
CA GLY A 75 4.91 18.69 1.38
C GLY A 75 3.42 18.77 0.98
N LYS A 76 3.14 19.75 0.10
CA LYS A 76 1.77 20.17 -0.21
C LYS A 76 0.92 19.06 -0.85
N GLU A 77 1.47 18.27 -1.77
CA GLU A 77 0.70 17.26 -2.49
C GLU A 77 0.26 16.10 -1.58
N VAL A 78 1.21 15.54 -0.82
CA VAL A 78 0.93 14.46 0.15
C VAL A 78 -0.04 14.95 1.22
N ALA A 79 0.18 16.16 1.73
CA ALA A 79 -0.68 16.75 2.75
C ALA A 79 -2.11 16.97 2.25
N MET A 80 -2.31 17.47 1.02
CA MET A 80 -3.64 17.71 0.45
C MET A 80 -4.39 16.40 0.18
N ARG A 81 -3.72 15.36 -0.33
CA ARG A 81 -4.33 14.03 -0.53
C ARG A 81 -4.71 13.40 0.82
N SER A 82 -3.81 13.48 1.80
CA SER A 82 -4.08 12.96 3.15
C SER A 82 -5.19 13.72 3.85
N PHE A 83 -5.26 15.03 3.68
CA PHE A 83 -6.36 15.86 4.19
C PHE A 83 -7.71 15.43 3.60
N TYR A 84 -7.78 15.24 2.27
CA TYR A 84 -8.98 14.73 1.62
C TYR A 84 -9.40 13.37 2.18
N VAL A 85 -8.47 12.41 2.23
CA VAL A 85 -8.75 11.06 2.75
C VAL A 85 -9.22 11.10 4.20
N SER A 86 -8.57 11.89 5.05
CA SER A 86 -8.93 12.00 6.48
C SER A 86 -10.30 12.61 6.71
N ILE A 87 -10.68 13.63 5.92
CA ILE A 87 -12.03 14.22 6.02
C ILE A 87 -13.09 13.22 5.58
N VAL A 88 -12.89 12.57 4.44
CA VAL A 88 -13.84 11.56 3.96
C VAL A 88 -13.92 10.38 4.92
N PHE A 89 -12.79 9.91 5.45
CA PHE A 89 -12.74 8.84 6.45
C PHE A 89 -13.59 9.18 7.68
N SER A 90 -13.35 10.32 8.28
CA SER A 90 -14.06 10.76 9.48
C SER A 90 -15.53 11.03 9.19
N GLY A 91 -15.84 11.62 8.04
CA GLY A 91 -17.22 11.88 7.62
C GLY A 91 -18.02 10.57 7.43
N VAL A 92 -17.42 9.56 6.80
CA VAL A 92 -18.07 8.25 6.63
C VAL A 92 -18.29 7.55 7.98
N LEU A 93 -17.32 7.64 8.91
CA LEU A 93 -17.48 7.09 10.27
C LEU A 93 -18.65 7.75 11.02
N GLU A 94 -18.72 9.09 11.01
CA GLU A 94 -19.80 9.82 11.68
C GLU A 94 -21.17 9.53 11.06
N VAL A 95 -21.25 9.50 9.72
CA VAL A 95 -22.49 9.14 9.02
C VAL A 95 -22.89 7.70 9.34
N ALA A 96 -21.95 6.76 9.31
CA ALA A 96 -22.23 5.35 9.63
C ALA A 96 -22.77 5.19 11.06
N GLN A 97 -22.18 5.90 12.01
CA GLN A 97 -22.62 5.88 13.41
C GLN A 97 -24.00 6.48 13.60
N TYR A 98 -24.35 7.54 12.85
CA TYR A 98 -25.66 8.17 12.93
C TYR A 98 -26.76 7.34 12.27
N VAL A 99 -26.46 6.74 11.09
CA VAL A 99 -27.45 6.00 10.28
C VAL A 99 -27.70 4.59 10.82
N TYR A 100 -26.66 3.90 11.26
CA TYR A 100 -26.74 2.52 11.71
C TYR A 100 -25.78 2.26 12.89
N PRO A 101 -26.14 2.64 14.11
CA PRO A 101 -25.29 2.43 15.29
C PRO A 101 -25.04 0.93 15.53
N ILE A 102 -23.77 0.54 15.61
CA ILE A 102 -23.34 -0.83 15.87
C ILE A 102 -22.64 -0.85 17.23
N ASP A 103 -23.32 -1.41 18.24
CA ASP A 103 -22.80 -1.49 19.61
C ASP A 103 -22.18 -2.86 19.93
N LYS A 104 -22.37 -3.85 19.08
CA LYS A 104 -21.90 -5.22 19.29
C LYS A 104 -21.29 -5.79 18.02
N PRO A 105 -20.32 -6.74 18.14
CA PRO A 105 -19.76 -7.46 17.01
C PRO A 105 -20.87 -8.09 16.14
N ILE A 106 -20.65 -8.10 14.83
CA ILE A 106 -21.62 -8.64 13.85
C ILE A 106 -21.70 -10.15 13.95
N THR A 107 -20.57 -10.79 14.29
CA THR A 107 -20.49 -12.24 14.40
C THR A 107 -20.04 -12.65 15.82
N ASN A 108 -20.32 -13.90 16.17
CA ASN A 108 -19.81 -14.46 17.43
C ASN A 108 -18.39 -15.06 17.26
N GLN A 109 -17.65 -14.63 16.23
CA GLN A 109 -16.32 -15.17 15.91
C GLN A 109 -15.28 -14.04 15.81
N PRO A 110 -14.69 -13.62 16.94
CA PRO A 110 -13.75 -12.51 16.98
C PRO A 110 -12.53 -12.69 16.05
N VAL A 111 -12.07 -13.93 15.85
CA VAL A 111 -10.96 -14.22 14.93
C VAL A 111 -11.32 -13.89 13.48
N LEU A 112 -12.54 -14.24 13.06
CA LEU A 112 -13.02 -13.94 11.71
C LEU A 112 -13.07 -12.42 11.49
N GLU A 113 -13.64 -11.68 12.43
CA GLU A 113 -13.73 -10.21 12.36
C GLU A 113 -12.35 -9.56 12.42
N LEU A 114 -11.41 -10.11 13.19
CA LEU A 114 -10.03 -9.66 13.21
C LEU A 114 -9.37 -9.80 11.83
N VAL A 115 -9.52 -10.97 11.18
CA VAL A 115 -8.95 -11.24 9.86
C VAL A 115 -9.49 -10.24 8.82
N PHE A 116 -10.80 -10.07 8.73
CA PHE A 116 -11.38 -9.09 7.82
C PHE A 116 -10.95 -7.65 8.14
N SER A 117 -10.90 -7.30 9.43
CA SER A 117 -10.44 -5.99 9.87
C SER A 117 -9.02 -5.71 9.38
N PHE A 118 -8.02 -6.52 9.77
CA PHE A 118 -6.63 -6.21 9.41
C PHE A 118 -6.37 -6.30 7.89
N MET A 119 -7.00 -7.25 7.18
CA MET A 119 -6.82 -7.37 5.73
C MET A 119 -7.34 -6.14 4.98
N LEU A 120 -8.57 -5.70 5.27
CA LEU A 120 -9.15 -4.53 4.63
C LEU A 120 -8.36 -3.26 4.97
N LEU A 121 -8.00 -3.09 6.25
CA LEU A 121 -7.19 -1.95 6.68
C LEU A 121 -5.82 -1.95 5.98
N ALA A 122 -5.15 -3.08 5.89
CA ALA A 122 -3.83 -3.18 5.29
C ALA A 122 -3.86 -2.89 3.77
N VAL A 123 -4.83 -3.45 3.04
CA VAL A 123 -4.98 -3.21 1.60
C VAL A 123 -5.27 -1.73 1.33
N CYS A 124 -6.22 -1.13 2.06
CA CYS A 124 -6.55 0.28 1.87
C CYS A 124 -5.38 1.20 2.22
N SER A 125 -4.71 0.96 3.37
CA SER A 125 -3.52 1.74 3.77
C SER A 125 -2.39 1.59 2.76
N ALA A 126 -2.13 0.39 2.24
CA ALA A 126 -1.11 0.15 1.22
C ALA A 126 -1.40 0.93 -0.09
N ILE A 127 -2.66 0.97 -0.52
CA ILE A 127 -3.08 1.76 -1.69
C ILE A 127 -2.87 3.26 -1.43
N PHE A 128 -3.20 3.77 -0.24
CA PHE A 128 -2.96 5.17 0.10
C PHE A 128 -1.48 5.51 0.09
N PHE A 129 -0.64 4.71 0.73
CA PHE A 129 0.81 4.91 0.72
C PHE A 129 1.42 4.81 -0.70
N PHE A 130 0.89 3.92 -1.52
CA PHE A 130 1.28 3.81 -2.93
C PHE A 130 0.94 5.07 -3.72
N MET A 131 -0.15 5.78 -3.35
CA MET A 131 -0.61 7.01 -3.99
C MET A 131 -0.14 8.28 -3.27
N ASP A 132 0.89 8.20 -2.43
CA ASP A 132 1.40 9.29 -1.61
C ASP A 132 0.29 10.00 -0.83
N ALA A 133 -0.55 9.21 -0.18
CA ALA A 133 -1.62 9.66 0.69
C ALA A 133 -1.62 8.84 2.00
N SER A 134 -2.36 9.30 2.98
CA SER A 134 -2.52 8.65 4.28
C SER A 134 -3.97 8.79 4.75
N SER A 135 -4.45 7.82 5.53
CA SER A 135 -5.75 7.92 6.20
C SER A 135 -5.76 8.93 7.34
N GLY A 136 -4.64 9.58 7.58
CA GLY A 136 -4.41 10.44 8.74
C GLY A 136 -3.74 9.68 9.89
N GLY A 137 -3.62 10.35 11.02
CA GLY A 137 -3.17 9.70 12.24
C GLY A 137 -1.73 9.22 12.24
N THR A 138 -1.49 8.08 12.89
CA THR A 138 -0.16 7.48 13.01
C THR A 138 0.44 7.08 11.67
N ASP A 139 -0.38 6.86 10.63
CA ASP A 139 0.07 6.65 9.26
C ASP A 139 0.92 7.83 8.76
N ILE A 140 0.58 9.07 9.17
CA ILE A 140 1.38 10.27 8.88
C ILE A 140 2.75 10.18 9.54
N ILE A 141 2.81 9.74 10.79
CA ILE A 141 4.07 9.58 11.52
C ILE A 141 4.93 8.51 10.83
N ALA A 142 4.32 7.42 10.36
CA ALA A 142 5.01 6.39 9.59
C ALA A 142 5.58 6.92 8.26
N LEU A 143 4.83 7.77 7.54
CA LEU A 143 5.34 8.44 6.34
C LEU A 143 6.51 9.39 6.64
N ILE A 144 6.44 10.13 7.75
CA ILE A 144 7.54 10.98 8.20
C ILE A 144 8.78 10.13 8.52
N LEU A 145 8.59 9.03 9.26
CA LEU A 145 9.67 8.12 9.60
C LEU A 145 10.33 7.55 8.34
N LYS A 146 9.53 7.07 7.38
CA LYS A 146 10.02 6.59 6.10
C LYS A 146 10.78 7.66 5.31
N LYS A 147 10.35 8.92 5.36
CA LYS A 147 11.03 10.02 4.67
C LYS A 147 12.45 10.27 5.18
N TYR A 148 12.68 10.09 6.48
CA TYR A 148 13.97 10.37 7.12
C TYR A 148 14.81 9.12 7.42
N THR A 149 14.26 7.92 7.18
CA THR A 149 14.92 6.64 7.44
C THR A 149 14.70 5.66 6.28
N SER A 150 15.51 4.60 6.22
CA SER A 150 15.35 3.49 5.25
C SER A 150 14.38 2.41 5.70
N VAL A 151 13.56 2.67 6.71
CA VAL A 151 12.62 1.68 7.30
C VAL A 151 11.41 1.48 6.38
N SER A 152 10.93 0.23 6.24
CA SER A 152 9.68 -0.05 5.51
C SER A 152 8.47 0.61 6.19
N ILE A 153 7.40 0.83 5.44
CA ILE A 153 6.17 1.44 5.99
C ILE A 153 5.56 0.56 7.09
N GLY A 154 5.54 -0.76 6.89
CA GLY A 154 5.04 -1.69 7.90
C GLY A 154 5.85 -1.65 9.20
N MET A 155 7.18 -1.60 9.10
CA MET A 155 8.04 -1.46 10.28
C MET A 155 7.85 -0.10 10.97
N ALA A 156 7.69 0.99 10.21
CA ALA A 156 7.41 2.30 10.77
C ALA A 156 6.08 2.31 11.55
N LEU A 157 5.04 1.68 10.99
CA LEU A 157 3.76 1.50 11.67
C LEU A 157 3.88 0.62 12.92
N LEU A 158 4.69 -0.45 12.86
CA LEU A 158 5.00 -1.28 14.03
C LEU A 158 5.56 -0.44 15.18
N LEU A 159 6.53 0.40 14.90
CA LEU A 159 7.17 1.23 15.94
C LEU A 159 6.19 2.23 16.56
N VAL A 160 5.36 2.86 15.74
CA VAL A 160 4.43 3.92 16.20
C VAL A 160 3.22 3.34 16.93
N ASP A 161 2.62 2.28 16.41
CA ASP A 161 1.38 1.71 16.97
C ASP A 161 1.63 0.77 18.17
N PHE A 162 2.89 0.34 18.40
CA PHE A 162 3.23 -0.61 19.48
C PHE A 162 2.78 -0.14 20.87
N ALA A 163 3.01 1.13 21.19
CA ALA A 163 2.60 1.72 22.48
C ALA A 163 1.08 1.68 22.66
N VAL A 164 0.33 1.96 21.58
CA VAL A 164 -1.14 1.94 21.60
C VAL A 164 -1.66 0.54 21.93
N VAL A 165 -1.07 -0.48 21.32
CA VAL A 165 -1.46 -1.88 21.55
C VAL A 165 -1.13 -2.31 22.97
N LEU A 166 0.04 -1.92 23.51
CA LEU A 166 0.37 -2.22 24.91
C LEU A 166 -0.64 -1.62 25.89
N ILE A 167 -1.07 -0.38 25.68
CA ILE A 167 -2.06 0.27 26.53
C ILE A 167 -3.41 -0.49 26.51
N SER A 168 -3.77 -1.09 25.40
CA SER A 168 -5.05 -1.81 25.27
C SER A 168 -5.19 -2.99 26.24
N PHE A 169 -4.08 -3.62 26.65
CA PHE A 169 -4.09 -4.68 27.66
C PHE A 169 -4.54 -4.20 29.04
N PHE A 170 -4.28 -2.93 29.35
CA PHE A 170 -4.63 -2.33 30.64
C PHE A 170 -6.01 -1.70 30.63
N VAL A 171 -6.46 -1.17 29.50
CA VAL A 171 -7.76 -0.47 29.38
C VAL A 171 -8.93 -1.44 29.23
N TYR A 172 -8.74 -2.50 28.46
CA TYR A 172 -9.77 -3.50 28.23
C TYR A 172 -9.47 -4.79 29.02
N ASN A 173 -9.33 -5.89 28.36
CA ASN A 173 -9.01 -7.17 28.96
C ASN A 173 -7.88 -7.87 28.17
N PRO A 174 -7.20 -8.87 28.76
CA PRO A 174 -6.11 -9.57 28.07
C PRO A 174 -6.50 -10.15 26.71
N THR A 175 -7.74 -10.60 26.54
CA THR A 175 -8.24 -11.17 25.28
C THR A 175 -8.26 -10.13 24.17
N VAL A 176 -8.82 -8.95 24.44
CA VAL A 176 -8.84 -7.82 23.48
C VAL A 176 -7.42 -7.35 23.20
N GLY A 177 -6.56 -7.27 24.22
CA GLY A 177 -5.15 -6.94 24.07
C GLY A 177 -4.42 -7.90 23.13
N LEU A 178 -4.60 -9.23 23.32
CA LEU A 178 -4.00 -10.25 22.46
C LEU A 178 -4.52 -10.18 21.01
N PHE A 179 -5.82 -9.99 20.81
CA PHE A 179 -6.38 -9.78 19.47
C PHE A 179 -5.85 -8.51 18.82
N SER A 180 -5.74 -7.42 19.58
CA SER A 180 -5.16 -6.17 19.09
C SER A 180 -3.69 -6.34 18.70
N PHE A 181 -2.92 -7.07 19.49
CA PHE A 181 -1.52 -7.38 19.19
C PHE A 181 -1.38 -8.26 17.95
N ALA A 182 -2.18 -9.30 17.81
CA ALA A 182 -2.19 -10.17 16.63
C ALA A 182 -2.58 -9.38 15.35
N GLY A 183 -3.63 -8.57 15.41
CA GLY A 183 -4.06 -7.74 14.29
C GLY A 183 -3.05 -6.67 13.91
N PHE A 184 -2.37 -6.07 14.88
CA PHE A 184 -1.30 -5.13 14.71
C PHE A 184 -0.11 -5.72 13.93
N LEU A 185 0.40 -6.90 14.36
CA LEU A 185 1.46 -7.59 13.66
C LEU A 185 1.03 -7.98 12.24
N ALA A 186 -0.13 -8.65 12.12
CA ALA A 186 -0.64 -9.10 10.84
C ALA A 186 -0.85 -7.93 9.87
N LYS A 187 -1.46 -6.82 10.29
CA LYS A 187 -1.62 -5.61 9.47
C LYS A 187 -0.30 -5.09 8.95
N SER A 188 0.71 -4.96 9.80
CA SER A 188 2.00 -4.36 9.45
C SER A 188 2.75 -5.18 8.41
N PHE A 189 2.84 -6.50 8.58
CA PHE A 189 3.44 -7.39 7.59
C PHE A 189 2.65 -7.42 6.27
N PHE A 190 1.32 -7.39 6.38
CA PHE A 190 0.47 -7.46 5.20
C PHE A 190 0.55 -6.18 4.35
N ILE A 191 0.70 -5.01 4.98
CA ILE A 191 0.91 -3.72 4.28
C ILE A 191 2.16 -3.79 3.41
N ASP A 192 3.31 -4.22 3.96
CA ASP A 192 4.56 -4.30 3.20
C ASP A 192 4.43 -5.27 2.02
N SER A 193 3.81 -6.43 2.22
CA SER A 193 3.55 -7.41 1.15
C SER A 193 2.65 -6.85 0.04
N VAL A 194 1.62 -6.07 0.39
CA VAL A 194 0.74 -5.42 -0.61
C VAL A 194 1.49 -4.32 -1.36
N ILE A 195 2.25 -3.47 -0.66
CA ILE A 195 3.06 -2.41 -1.29
C ILE A 195 4.08 -3.02 -2.25
N GLU A 196 4.77 -4.09 -1.84
CA GLU A 196 5.70 -4.82 -2.69
C GLU A 196 4.99 -5.35 -3.94
N SER A 197 3.83 -5.98 -3.77
CA SER A 197 3.01 -6.48 -4.88
C SER A 197 2.56 -5.39 -5.86
N LEU A 198 2.26 -4.19 -5.36
CA LEU A 198 1.88 -3.03 -6.19
C LEU A 198 3.09 -2.45 -6.96
N ASN A 199 4.30 -2.57 -6.40
CA ASN A 199 5.53 -2.08 -7.00
C ASN A 199 6.18 -3.10 -7.95
N LEU A 200 5.67 -4.34 -8.03
CA LEU A 200 6.25 -5.40 -8.83
C LEU A 200 6.36 -5.03 -10.31
N CYS A 201 7.61 -4.97 -10.80
CA CYS A 201 7.96 -4.93 -12.21
C CYS A 201 8.49 -6.28 -12.67
N LYS A 202 8.59 -6.46 -13.97
CA LYS A 202 9.15 -7.66 -14.61
C LYS A 202 10.47 -7.29 -15.31
N TYR A 203 11.54 -7.91 -14.85
CA TYR A 203 12.83 -7.86 -15.51
C TYR A 203 12.92 -8.99 -16.54
N PHE A 204 13.21 -8.62 -17.76
CA PHE A 204 13.40 -9.54 -18.87
C PHE A 204 14.87 -9.65 -19.24
N THR A 205 15.34 -10.87 -19.41
CA THR A 205 16.56 -11.22 -20.14
C THR A 205 16.13 -12.07 -21.34
N ILE A 206 16.33 -11.54 -22.55
CA ILE A 206 15.90 -12.18 -23.79
C ILE A 206 17.14 -12.45 -24.63
N VAL A 207 17.37 -13.71 -25.00
CA VAL A 207 18.42 -14.08 -25.95
C VAL A 207 17.75 -14.30 -27.30
N SER A 208 18.14 -13.51 -28.30
CA SER A 208 17.46 -13.45 -29.60
C SER A 208 18.41 -13.07 -30.73
N ASP A 209 18.12 -13.59 -31.91
CA ASP A 209 18.75 -13.19 -33.17
C ASP A 209 18.07 -11.94 -33.77
N ASN A 210 16.83 -11.67 -33.38
CA ASN A 210 16.01 -10.55 -33.85
C ASN A 210 15.98 -9.37 -32.85
N ALA A 211 17.11 -9.06 -32.22
CA ALA A 211 17.19 -8.07 -31.16
C ALA A 211 16.71 -6.67 -31.54
N ASP A 212 17.01 -6.22 -32.76
CA ASP A 212 16.67 -4.89 -33.22
C ASP A 212 15.14 -4.72 -33.32
N THR A 213 14.42 -5.70 -33.84
CA THR A 213 12.95 -5.71 -33.93
C THR A 213 12.31 -5.71 -32.54
N ILE A 214 12.87 -6.48 -31.60
CA ILE A 214 12.37 -6.55 -30.23
C ILE A 214 12.63 -5.23 -29.49
N CYS A 215 13.81 -4.63 -29.67
CA CYS A 215 14.13 -3.35 -29.07
C CYS A 215 13.26 -2.20 -29.62
N ASP A 216 12.99 -2.21 -30.92
CA ASP A 216 12.07 -1.27 -31.55
C ASP A 216 10.69 -1.33 -30.94
N TYR A 217 10.16 -2.53 -30.68
CA TYR A 217 8.89 -2.69 -29.99
C TYR A 217 8.93 -2.18 -28.56
N ILE A 218 10.01 -2.47 -27.80
CA ILE A 218 10.20 -1.98 -26.43
C ILE A 218 10.21 -0.45 -26.41
N HIS A 219 10.89 0.19 -27.37
CA HIS A 219 11.00 1.65 -27.42
C HIS A 219 9.70 2.31 -27.87
N LYS A 220 9.12 1.84 -28.97
CA LYS A 220 7.98 2.52 -29.64
C LYS A 220 6.63 2.22 -28.99
N GLU A 221 6.41 0.95 -28.64
CA GLU A 221 5.10 0.51 -28.14
C GLU A 221 5.01 0.49 -26.60
N LEU A 222 6.12 0.16 -25.94
CA LEU A 222 6.14 0.08 -24.47
C LEU A 222 6.71 1.34 -23.81
N ASN A 223 7.37 2.22 -24.59
CA ASN A 223 8.03 3.44 -24.11
C ASN A 223 9.04 3.16 -22.98
N HIS A 224 9.80 2.08 -23.14
CA HIS A 224 10.87 1.69 -22.20
C HIS A 224 12.22 1.62 -22.90
N SER A 225 13.30 1.70 -22.13
CA SER A 225 14.66 1.46 -22.60
C SER A 225 15.02 -0.03 -22.50
N ALA A 226 15.95 -0.44 -23.34
CA ALA A 226 16.57 -1.76 -23.28
C ALA A 226 18.08 -1.63 -23.37
N THR A 227 18.80 -2.56 -22.74
CA THR A 227 20.25 -2.70 -22.88
C THR A 227 20.53 -3.96 -23.68
N ILE A 228 21.40 -3.84 -24.71
CA ILE A 228 21.83 -4.97 -25.53
C ILE A 228 23.27 -5.31 -25.17
N MET A 229 23.53 -6.60 -25.00
CA MET A 229 24.87 -7.16 -24.87
C MET A 229 25.12 -8.19 -25.97
N SER A 230 26.32 -8.22 -26.54
CA SER A 230 26.75 -9.27 -27.43
C SER A 230 27.14 -10.50 -26.61
N ALA A 231 26.71 -11.66 -27.03
CA ALA A 231 27.00 -12.94 -26.43
C ALA A 231 27.31 -13.98 -27.52
N GLU A 232 27.84 -15.11 -27.13
CA GLU A 232 28.12 -16.25 -28.00
C GLU A 232 27.51 -17.50 -27.40
N GLY A 233 26.88 -18.30 -28.26
CA GLY A 233 26.37 -19.60 -27.85
C GLY A 233 27.52 -20.54 -27.52
N SER A 234 27.62 -21.04 -26.30
CA SER A 234 28.73 -21.90 -25.85
C SER A 234 28.85 -23.23 -26.60
N TYR A 235 27.77 -23.69 -27.22
CA TYR A 235 27.73 -24.96 -27.99
C TYR A 235 27.89 -24.72 -29.49
N SER A 236 27.15 -23.75 -30.03
CA SER A 236 27.15 -23.47 -31.48
C SER A 236 28.23 -22.49 -31.93
N HIS A 237 28.82 -21.74 -30.98
CA HIS A 237 29.72 -20.60 -31.25
C HIS A 237 29.12 -19.52 -32.16
N GLU A 238 27.77 -19.51 -32.26
CA GLU A 238 27.06 -18.47 -33.01
C GLU A 238 26.92 -17.19 -32.17
N PRO A 239 27.05 -16.01 -32.82
CA PRO A 239 26.83 -14.74 -32.16
C PRO A 239 25.36 -14.61 -31.81
N LYS A 240 25.07 -14.18 -30.56
CA LYS A 240 23.73 -13.92 -30.02
C LYS A 240 23.68 -12.52 -29.43
N LYS A 241 22.48 -11.95 -29.33
CA LYS A 241 22.27 -10.72 -28.59
C LYS A 241 21.40 -10.97 -27.37
N VAL A 242 21.81 -10.43 -26.24
CA VAL A 242 21.07 -10.49 -24.96
C VAL A 242 20.46 -9.12 -24.72
N ILE A 243 19.13 -9.07 -24.67
CA ILE A 243 18.35 -7.85 -24.41
C ILE A 243 17.92 -7.89 -22.95
N MET A 244 18.22 -6.83 -22.21
CA MET A 244 17.76 -6.63 -20.83
C MET A 244 16.84 -5.43 -20.79
N THR A 245 15.65 -5.60 -20.21
CA THR A 245 14.69 -4.54 -20.03
C THR A 245 13.80 -4.78 -18.82
N VAL A 246 13.26 -3.71 -18.28
CA VAL A 246 12.28 -3.76 -17.19
C VAL A 246 11.00 -3.15 -17.70
N VAL A 247 9.89 -3.83 -17.44
CA VAL A 247 8.55 -3.38 -17.85
C VAL A 247 7.52 -3.63 -16.75
N ASN A 248 6.42 -2.92 -16.80
CA ASN A 248 5.30 -3.12 -15.91
C ASN A 248 4.61 -4.47 -16.15
N ARG A 249 3.81 -4.92 -15.20
CA ARG A 249 3.10 -6.21 -15.24
C ARG A 249 2.23 -6.36 -16.50
N ASP A 250 1.50 -5.31 -16.87
CA ASP A 250 0.61 -5.33 -18.05
C ASP A 250 1.41 -5.36 -19.36
N GLN A 251 2.51 -4.63 -19.39
CA GLN A 251 3.42 -4.58 -20.54
C GLN A 251 4.21 -5.89 -20.70
N ALA A 252 4.50 -6.58 -19.61
CA ALA A 252 5.20 -7.86 -19.63
C ALA A 252 4.45 -8.93 -20.44
N LEU A 253 3.12 -8.96 -20.34
CA LEU A 253 2.29 -9.86 -21.14
C LEU A 253 2.37 -9.54 -22.64
N LYS A 254 2.36 -8.24 -22.97
CA LYS A 254 2.48 -7.76 -24.35
C LYS A 254 3.86 -8.11 -24.92
N LEU A 255 4.93 -7.80 -24.18
CA LEU A 255 6.30 -8.08 -24.58
C LEU A 255 6.52 -9.58 -24.81
N ARG A 256 6.08 -10.44 -23.88
CA ARG A 256 6.20 -11.88 -24.02
C ARG A 256 5.49 -12.42 -25.26
N LYS A 257 4.28 -11.92 -25.55
CA LYS A 257 3.54 -12.31 -26.75
C LYS A 257 4.26 -11.86 -28.02
N PHE A 258 4.75 -10.63 -28.05
CA PHE A 258 5.46 -10.08 -29.18
C PHE A 258 6.76 -10.83 -29.47
N VAL A 259 7.60 -11.06 -28.47
CA VAL A 259 8.85 -11.82 -28.65
C VAL A 259 8.57 -13.21 -29.23
N ARG A 260 7.55 -13.91 -28.70
CA ARG A 260 7.17 -15.23 -29.23
C ARG A 260 6.59 -15.19 -30.65
N SER A 261 6.01 -14.08 -31.07
CA SER A 261 5.53 -13.94 -32.47
C SER A 261 6.67 -13.67 -33.44
N VAL A 262 7.72 -12.98 -33.00
CA VAL A 262 8.91 -12.67 -33.81
C VAL A 262 9.86 -13.90 -33.84
N GLU A 263 10.06 -14.53 -32.71
CA GLU A 263 10.97 -15.66 -32.55
C GLU A 263 10.38 -16.68 -31.55
N PRO A 264 9.66 -17.70 -32.06
CA PRO A 264 8.95 -18.67 -31.21
C PRO A 264 9.84 -19.43 -30.21
N HIS A 265 11.12 -19.61 -30.58
CA HIS A 265 12.10 -20.36 -29.78
C HIS A 265 13.07 -19.45 -29.01
N ALA A 266 12.85 -18.13 -28.99
CA ALA A 266 13.68 -17.23 -28.20
C ALA A 266 13.70 -17.64 -26.72
N PHE A 267 14.89 -17.66 -26.13
CA PHE A 267 15.02 -17.88 -24.70
C PHE A 267 14.67 -16.57 -23.95
N MET A 268 13.74 -16.68 -23.01
CA MET A 268 13.34 -15.55 -22.17
C MET A 268 13.35 -15.97 -20.70
N MET A 269 14.13 -15.28 -19.90
CA MET A 269 14.05 -15.34 -18.43
C MET A 269 13.29 -14.13 -17.94
N ILE A 270 12.25 -14.34 -17.13
CA ILE A 270 11.40 -13.29 -16.59
C ILE A 270 11.41 -13.41 -15.07
N THR A 271 11.96 -12.40 -14.40
CA THR A 271 12.03 -12.35 -12.94
C THR A 271 11.19 -11.21 -12.40
N ASN A 272 10.74 -11.34 -11.16
CA ASN A 272 10.09 -10.25 -10.45
C ASN A 272 11.17 -9.33 -9.85
N SER A 273 10.94 -8.03 -9.91
CA SER A 273 11.72 -7.04 -9.18
C SER A 273 10.77 -6.05 -8.54
N SER A 274 10.87 -5.89 -7.24
CA SER A 274 10.06 -4.92 -6.47
C SER A 274 10.79 -3.61 -6.25
N GLU A 275 12.13 -3.59 -6.48
CA GLU A 275 12.96 -2.41 -6.29
C GLU A 275 13.81 -2.15 -7.54
N ILE A 276 13.59 -1.01 -8.17
CA ILE A 276 14.31 -0.55 -9.35
C ILE A 276 14.63 0.93 -9.17
N ILE A 277 15.91 1.25 -9.18
CA ILE A 277 16.42 2.61 -9.06
C ILE A 277 16.94 3.04 -10.43
N GLY A 278 16.37 4.09 -11.02
CA GLY A 278 16.81 4.62 -12.30
C GLY A 278 15.84 5.62 -12.91
N LYS A 279 16.30 6.32 -13.94
CA LYS A 279 15.48 7.31 -14.64
C LYS A 279 14.30 6.63 -15.33
N GLY A 280 13.06 7.05 -15.00
CA GLY A 280 11.82 6.44 -15.48
C GLY A 280 11.24 5.36 -14.55
N PHE A 281 11.92 5.04 -13.45
CA PHE A 281 11.43 4.25 -12.33
C PHE A 281 11.40 5.12 -11.07
N ARG A 282 10.67 4.68 -10.03
CA ARG A 282 10.50 5.47 -8.81
C ARG A 282 11.88 5.92 -8.28
N ASN A 283 12.10 7.22 -8.19
CA ASN A 283 13.17 7.75 -7.37
C ASN A 283 12.76 7.52 -5.90
N THR A 284 13.37 6.55 -5.25
CA THR A 284 13.38 6.48 -3.79
C THR A 284 14.26 7.64 -3.31
N MET A 285 13.66 8.80 -3.08
CA MET A 285 14.24 9.80 -2.19
C MET A 285 13.82 9.52 -0.76
#